data_f7cde59a136f2c0bb8298f2027701ff5
#
_entry.id   f7cde59a136f2c0bb8298f2027701ff5
#
_cell.length_a   1.000
_cell.length_b   1.000
_cell.length_c   1.000
_cell.angle_alpha   90.00
_cell.angle_beta   90.00
_cell.angle_gamma   90.00
#
_symmetry.space_group_name_H-M   'P 1'
#
loop_
_entity.id
_entity.type
_entity.pdbx_description
1 polymer ?
#
loop_
_entity_poly.entity_id
_entity_poly.type
_entity_poly.pdbx_seq_one_letter_code
_entity_poly.pdbx_strand_id
1 'polypeptide(L)'
;MRYLKPHFYDQFVCTAGDCPDTCCAGWQIVIDEDSLERYGNEKSEFGKRLRNSIDWEEECFYQNNRRCAFLNDENLCDLYKALGPDSLCDTCRLYPRHTEEYEGLRELSLSLSCPEAARIILSCKEPVRFLEEETDEKDDFEEFDFMMFSQLEDTRDVLFRILQNRELPLQERMTAAEQLAEQYQICMEEQREYDIDDLLRKYEKHLEEGTLSECVAESLAEKGVDAASFHAYDRQVKELAVLRGLERLRPEWDTVLDGTEKALYQNGETAYQAICEEFHRTWGAAGERRAEWENIGEQLLMFFVYTYFCGAVYDDMVCSKMELALFSVRWIQEILVARWLENGKTLSMHDIEELSWRYAREVEHSDDNLNALEDWLFETYAPEGCVLEEE
;
A
#
# COMPACT_ATOMS: atom_id res chain seq x y z
N MET A 1 24.92 3.70 -7.43
CA MET A 1 23.59 3.59 -6.81
C MET A 1 22.54 3.92 -7.85
N ARG A 2 21.56 3.03 -8.05
CA ARG A 2 20.37 3.30 -8.87
C ARG A 2 19.28 3.90 -7.97
N TYR A 3 18.55 4.89 -8.47
CA TYR A 3 17.37 5.46 -7.85
C TYR A 3 16.19 5.28 -8.78
N LEU A 4 15.10 4.73 -8.29
CA LEU A 4 13.88 4.51 -9.05
C LEU A 4 12.72 5.25 -8.39
N LYS A 5 11.90 5.97 -9.18
CA LYS A 5 10.75 6.72 -8.65
C LYS A 5 9.60 6.79 -9.65
N PRO A 6 8.33 6.81 -9.19
CA PRO A 6 7.20 7.07 -10.08
C PRO A 6 7.29 8.45 -10.73
N HIS A 7 6.86 8.59 -11.96
CA HIS A 7 6.95 9.83 -12.73
C HIS A 7 6.24 11.03 -12.13
N PHE A 8 5.34 10.81 -11.19
CA PHE A 8 4.61 11.86 -10.46
C PHE A 8 5.25 12.24 -9.11
N TYR A 9 6.32 11.55 -8.69
CA TYR A 9 6.95 11.71 -7.37
C TYR A 9 7.30 13.17 -7.05
N ASP A 10 7.90 13.87 -8.01
CA ASP A 10 8.34 15.26 -7.84
C ASP A 10 7.19 16.29 -7.83
N GLN A 11 5.95 15.86 -8.08
CA GLN A 11 4.77 16.73 -8.02
C GLN A 11 4.31 17.01 -6.57
N PHE A 12 4.82 16.22 -5.60
CA PHE A 12 4.41 16.38 -4.22
C PHE A 12 4.90 17.69 -3.60
N VAL A 13 3.96 18.46 -3.08
CA VAL A 13 4.19 19.66 -2.26
C VAL A 13 3.26 19.61 -1.05
N CYS A 14 3.83 19.65 0.16
CA CYS A 14 3.05 19.61 1.39
C CYS A 14 2.09 20.82 1.48
N THR A 15 0.81 20.56 1.74
CA THR A 15 -0.24 21.56 1.89
C THR A 15 -0.27 22.23 3.26
N ALA A 16 0.58 21.79 4.18
CA ALA A 16 0.78 22.37 5.52
C ALA A 16 -0.54 22.60 6.28
N GLY A 17 -0.87 23.86 6.59
CA GLY A 17 -2.09 24.24 7.33
C GLY A 17 -3.41 23.93 6.61
N ASP A 18 -3.37 23.76 5.29
CA ASP A 18 -4.56 23.42 4.48
C ASP A 18 -4.79 21.90 4.39
N CYS A 19 -3.90 21.09 5.01
CA CYS A 19 -4.03 19.64 5.02
C CYS A 19 -5.27 19.22 5.83
N PRO A 20 -6.16 18.38 5.26
CA PRO A 20 -7.38 17.94 5.94
C PRO A 20 -7.08 17.05 7.17
N ASP A 21 -5.92 16.40 7.21
CA ASP A 21 -5.47 15.61 8.34
C ASP A 21 -3.94 15.61 8.46
N THR A 22 -3.46 16.03 9.63
CA THR A 22 -2.03 16.24 9.88
C THR A 22 -1.26 14.92 10.05
N CYS A 23 -0.07 14.83 9.45
CA CYS A 23 0.89 13.75 9.72
C CYS A 23 1.57 13.85 11.09
N CYS A 24 1.44 14.97 11.81
CA CYS A 24 1.98 15.16 13.16
C CYS A 24 1.08 14.55 14.25
N ALA A 25 0.27 13.56 13.91
CA ALA A 25 -0.63 12.91 14.87
C ALA A 25 -0.92 11.46 14.48
N GLY A 26 -1.12 10.61 15.50
CA GLY A 26 -1.60 9.23 15.34
C GLY A 26 -0.54 8.16 15.28
N TRP A 27 0.72 8.48 15.07
CA TRP A 27 1.84 7.55 15.01
C TRP A 27 3.08 8.12 15.71
N GLN A 28 4.01 7.25 16.09
CA GLN A 28 5.25 7.64 16.76
C GLN A 28 6.20 8.30 15.75
N ILE A 29 6.67 9.51 16.06
CA ILE A 29 7.61 10.25 15.21
C ILE A 29 9.02 10.04 15.76
N VAL A 30 9.71 9.07 15.18
CA VAL A 30 11.11 8.75 15.52
C VAL A 30 12.04 9.86 15.01
N ILE A 31 13.09 10.11 15.76
CA ILE A 31 14.08 11.18 15.50
C ILE A 31 15.42 10.52 15.20
N ASP A 32 16.01 10.85 14.07
CA ASP A 32 17.34 10.38 13.69
C ASP A 32 18.45 10.89 14.64
N GLU A 33 19.56 10.16 14.71
CA GLU A 33 20.68 10.44 15.63
C GLU A 33 21.25 11.85 15.46
N ASP A 34 21.46 12.29 14.21
CA ASP A 34 21.98 13.62 13.88
C ASP A 34 21.04 14.74 14.39
N SER A 35 19.73 14.51 14.28
CA SER A 35 18.71 15.42 14.78
C SER A 35 18.67 15.43 16.32
N LEU A 36 18.80 14.27 16.97
CA LEU A 36 18.89 14.19 18.43
C LEU A 36 20.09 14.97 18.96
N GLU A 37 21.28 14.80 18.34
CA GLU A 37 22.46 15.59 18.72
C GLU A 37 22.23 17.09 18.53
N ARG A 38 21.68 17.49 17.39
CA ARG A 38 21.34 18.88 17.07
C ARG A 38 20.34 19.46 18.08
N TYR A 39 19.29 18.71 18.44
CA TYR A 39 18.27 19.13 19.40
C TYR A 39 18.83 19.24 20.83
N GLY A 40 19.72 18.34 21.24
CA GLY A 40 20.41 18.38 22.52
C GLY A 40 21.25 19.65 22.68
N ASN A 41 21.88 20.09 21.59
CA ASN A 41 22.78 21.25 21.54
C ASN A 41 22.08 22.59 21.26
N GLU A 42 20.76 22.61 21.01
CA GLU A 42 20.02 23.85 20.70
C GLU A 42 20.02 24.86 21.84
N LYS A 43 20.52 26.07 21.57
CA LYS A 43 20.76 27.12 22.60
C LYS A 43 19.73 28.24 22.58
N SER A 44 18.83 28.28 21.60
CA SER A 44 17.77 29.29 21.54
C SER A 44 16.82 29.17 22.74
N GLU A 45 15.96 30.18 22.90
CA GLU A 45 14.89 30.13 23.93
C GLU A 45 13.97 28.92 23.71
N PHE A 46 13.78 28.48 22.45
CA PHE A 46 13.00 27.31 22.09
C PHE A 46 13.66 25.98 22.48
N GLY A 47 15.00 25.95 22.60
CA GLY A 47 15.76 24.73 22.89
C GLY A 47 15.39 24.05 24.21
N LYS A 48 14.92 24.77 25.24
CA LYS A 48 14.42 24.16 26.47
C LYS A 48 13.10 23.39 26.22
N ARG A 49 12.16 23.98 25.46
CA ARG A 49 10.91 23.31 25.08
C ARG A 49 11.23 22.08 24.23
N LEU A 50 12.13 22.21 23.25
CA LEU A 50 12.57 21.14 22.37
C LEU A 50 13.05 19.93 23.17
N ARG A 51 14.05 20.10 24.06
CA ARG A 51 14.57 19.00 24.88
C ARG A 51 13.53 18.36 25.80
N ASN A 52 12.57 19.13 26.32
CA ASN A 52 11.52 18.62 27.21
C ASN A 52 10.36 17.93 26.42
N SER A 53 10.36 18.01 25.09
CA SER A 53 9.34 17.42 24.21
C SER A 53 9.84 16.17 23.49
N ILE A 54 11.01 15.65 23.89
CA ILE A 54 11.62 14.45 23.33
C ILE A 54 11.68 13.38 24.41
N ASP A 55 11.25 12.18 24.08
CA ASP A 55 11.62 10.96 24.78
C ASP A 55 12.99 10.52 24.27
N TRP A 56 14.00 10.67 25.13
CA TRP A 56 15.40 10.38 24.79
C TRP A 56 15.76 8.89 24.89
N GLU A 57 14.88 8.07 25.50
CA GLU A 57 15.05 6.63 25.58
C GLU A 57 14.46 5.95 24.32
N GLU A 58 13.27 6.44 23.90
CA GLU A 58 12.57 5.95 22.71
C GLU A 58 12.90 6.76 21.44
N GLU A 59 13.77 7.74 21.55
CA GLU A 59 14.25 8.60 20.45
C GLU A 59 13.12 9.22 19.60
N CYS A 60 12.02 9.66 20.24
CA CYS A 60 10.84 10.15 19.57
C CYS A 60 10.28 11.44 20.19
N PHE A 61 9.43 12.15 19.47
CA PHE A 61 8.71 13.28 20.02
C PHE A 61 7.57 12.82 20.93
N TYR A 62 7.48 13.41 22.14
CA TYR A 62 6.29 13.21 22.99
C TYR A 62 5.00 13.59 22.27
N GLN A 63 3.97 12.82 22.53
CA GLN A 63 2.63 13.07 22.03
C GLN A 63 1.64 13.31 23.18
N ASN A 64 0.80 14.31 23.02
CA ASN A 64 -0.32 14.58 23.92
C ASN A 64 -1.63 14.26 23.19
N ASN A 65 -2.37 13.28 23.67
CA ASN A 65 -3.59 12.80 22.98
C ASN A 65 -3.30 12.42 21.51
N ARG A 66 -2.24 11.67 21.28
CA ARG A 66 -1.77 11.26 19.94
C ARG A 66 -1.38 12.42 19.01
N ARG A 67 -1.11 13.61 19.53
CA ARG A 67 -0.64 14.78 18.77
C ARG A 67 0.78 15.12 19.20
N CYS A 68 1.67 15.35 18.25
CA CYS A 68 3.02 15.78 18.49
C CYS A 68 3.06 17.03 19.40
N ALA A 69 3.99 17.08 20.36
CA ALA A 69 4.16 18.19 21.28
C ALA A 69 4.42 19.56 20.61
N PHE A 70 4.80 19.55 19.33
CA PHE A 70 5.02 20.75 18.53
C PHE A 70 3.84 21.09 17.61
N LEU A 71 2.81 20.27 17.52
CA LEU A 71 1.61 20.58 16.73
C LEU A 71 0.72 21.54 17.50
N ASN A 72 0.57 22.76 17.01
CA ASN A 72 -0.25 23.81 17.65
C ASN A 72 -1.74 23.69 17.24
N ASP A 73 -2.56 24.59 17.80
CA ASP A 73 -4.01 24.63 17.58
C ASP A 73 -4.40 25.01 16.13
N GLU A 74 -3.48 25.58 15.36
CA GLU A 74 -3.64 25.90 13.93
C GLU A 74 -3.20 24.74 13.02
N ASN A 75 -2.90 23.55 13.60
CA ASN A 75 -2.31 22.40 12.89
C ASN A 75 -0.97 22.70 12.19
N LEU A 76 -0.21 23.64 12.74
CA LEU A 76 1.13 23.99 12.26
C LEU A 76 2.20 23.56 13.27
N CYS A 77 3.39 23.24 12.77
CA CYS A 77 4.52 22.81 13.57
C CYS A 77 5.24 24.01 14.21
N ASP A 78 5.24 24.11 15.54
CA ASP A 78 5.95 25.16 16.28
C ASP A 78 7.47 25.05 16.15
N LEU A 79 8.01 23.82 15.99
CA LEU A 79 9.44 23.60 15.74
C LEU A 79 9.84 24.25 14.41
N TYR A 80 9.07 23.98 13.34
CA TYR A 80 9.27 24.60 12.03
C TYR A 80 9.15 26.13 12.09
N LYS A 81 8.14 26.64 12.81
CA LYS A 81 7.92 28.10 12.95
C LYS A 81 9.05 28.80 13.71
N ALA A 82 9.63 28.12 14.72
CA ALA A 82 10.65 28.71 15.58
C ALA A 82 12.06 28.63 14.99
N LEU A 83 12.42 27.52 14.37
CA LEU A 83 13.80 27.23 13.95
C LEU A 83 13.95 27.01 12.42
N GLY A 84 12.85 27.02 11.67
CA GLY A 84 12.85 26.86 10.21
C GLY A 84 12.85 25.40 9.73
N PRO A 85 12.81 25.20 8.41
CA PRO A 85 12.70 23.86 7.79
C PRO A 85 13.88 22.94 8.10
N ASP A 86 15.10 23.48 8.22
CA ASP A 86 16.30 22.71 8.47
C ASP A 86 16.36 22.14 9.91
N SER A 87 15.41 22.54 10.77
CA SER A 87 15.29 22.00 12.12
C SER A 87 14.50 20.69 12.20
N LEU A 88 13.82 20.31 11.15
CA LEU A 88 13.04 19.06 11.14
C LEU A 88 13.97 17.84 11.16
N CYS A 89 13.58 16.79 11.88
CA CYS A 89 14.20 15.46 11.77
C CYS A 89 13.84 14.83 10.42
N ASP A 90 14.54 13.77 10.06
CA ASP A 90 14.36 13.13 8.76
C ASP A 90 12.94 12.62 8.56
N THR A 91 12.35 11.95 9.54
CA THR A 91 10.95 11.53 9.52
C THR A 91 10.00 12.69 9.16
N CYS A 92 10.15 13.85 9.83
CA CYS A 92 9.28 15.01 9.57
C CYS A 92 9.57 15.69 8.23
N ARG A 93 10.81 15.66 7.77
CA ARG A 93 11.27 16.33 6.54
C ARG A 93 10.94 15.51 5.31
N LEU A 94 11.07 14.18 5.39
CA LEU A 94 10.90 13.27 4.27
C LEU A 94 9.44 12.89 4.05
N TYR A 95 8.66 12.65 5.11
CA TYR A 95 7.27 12.25 4.96
C TYR A 95 6.47 13.17 4.03
N PRO A 96 5.69 12.64 3.10
CA PRO A 96 5.33 11.24 2.84
C PRO A 96 6.29 10.54 1.86
N ARG A 97 7.48 11.06 1.64
CA ARG A 97 8.50 10.39 0.84
C ARG A 97 9.05 9.22 1.62
N HIS A 98 8.99 8.06 1.02
CA HIS A 98 9.50 6.83 1.55
C HIS A 98 10.61 6.31 0.64
N THR A 99 11.60 5.65 1.21
CA THR A 99 12.72 5.06 0.48
C THR A 99 12.88 3.62 0.93
N GLU A 100 12.68 2.69 0.01
CA GLU A 100 13.10 1.30 0.18
C GLU A 100 14.54 1.15 -0.27
N GLU A 101 15.32 0.45 0.54
CA GLU A 101 16.74 0.29 0.33
C GLU A 101 17.07 -1.16 0.02
N TYR A 102 17.59 -1.40 -1.19
CA TYR A 102 18.12 -2.68 -1.64
C TYR A 102 19.58 -2.52 -2.05
N GLU A 103 20.34 -3.62 -2.16
CA GLU A 103 21.71 -3.54 -2.63
C GLU A 103 21.78 -2.93 -4.04
N GLY A 104 22.47 -1.80 -4.14
CA GLY A 104 22.62 -1.06 -5.38
C GLY A 104 21.41 -0.27 -5.86
N LEU A 105 20.25 -0.33 -5.16
CA LEU A 105 19.01 0.35 -5.54
C LEU A 105 18.35 1.07 -4.35
N ARG A 106 17.82 2.26 -4.62
CA ARG A 106 16.92 3.01 -3.74
C ARG A 106 15.62 3.27 -4.48
N GLU A 107 14.52 2.78 -3.95
CA GLU A 107 13.19 3.00 -4.51
C GLU A 107 12.46 4.09 -3.73
N LEU A 108 12.11 5.15 -4.44
CA LEU A 108 11.46 6.32 -3.86
C LEU A 108 9.96 6.25 -4.14
N SER A 109 9.13 6.33 -3.11
CA SER A 109 7.68 6.37 -3.23
C SER A 109 7.06 7.54 -2.47
N LEU A 110 5.77 7.78 -2.69
CA LEU A 110 4.95 8.69 -1.89
C LEU A 110 3.94 7.84 -1.13
N SER A 111 4.00 7.83 0.21
CA SER A 111 3.06 7.07 1.02
C SER A 111 1.61 7.49 0.77
N LEU A 112 0.76 6.53 0.45
CA LEU A 112 -0.68 6.72 0.23
C LEU A 112 -1.38 7.28 1.48
N SER A 113 -0.79 7.11 2.65
CA SER A 113 -1.30 7.61 3.93
C SER A 113 -1.35 9.15 4.05
N CYS A 114 -0.70 9.88 3.13
CA CYS A 114 -0.76 11.33 3.05
C CYS A 114 -1.90 11.78 2.12
N PRO A 115 -2.83 12.67 2.57
CA PRO A 115 -3.93 13.16 1.73
C PRO A 115 -3.50 13.75 0.38
N GLU A 116 -2.41 14.52 0.35
CA GLU A 116 -1.92 15.11 -0.90
C GLU A 116 -1.22 14.07 -1.79
N ALA A 117 -0.49 13.11 -1.22
CA ALA A 117 0.08 11.99 -1.97
C ALA A 117 -1.04 11.11 -2.56
N ALA A 118 -2.07 10.77 -1.78
CA ALA A 118 -3.24 10.04 -2.25
C ALA A 118 -3.93 10.76 -3.42
N ARG A 119 -4.10 12.09 -3.32
CA ARG A 119 -4.63 12.91 -4.41
C ARG A 119 -3.78 12.80 -5.68
N ILE A 120 -2.46 12.90 -5.58
CA ILE A 120 -1.54 12.80 -6.72
C ILE A 120 -1.64 11.41 -7.36
N ILE A 121 -1.54 10.34 -6.56
CA ILE A 121 -1.59 8.95 -7.02
C ILE A 121 -2.93 8.68 -7.72
N LEU A 122 -4.05 8.94 -7.05
CA LEU A 122 -5.39 8.57 -7.52
C LEU A 122 -5.91 9.47 -8.66
N SER A 123 -5.39 10.70 -8.79
CA SER A 123 -5.71 11.57 -9.91
C SER A 123 -4.92 11.26 -11.18
N CYS A 124 -3.87 10.44 -11.10
CA CYS A 124 -3.09 10.02 -12.24
C CYS A 124 -3.94 9.13 -13.17
N LYS A 125 -4.10 9.55 -14.42
CA LYS A 125 -4.90 8.84 -15.44
C LYS A 125 -4.05 8.06 -16.44
N GLU A 126 -2.76 8.38 -16.47
CA GLU A 126 -1.79 7.68 -17.32
C GLU A 126 -1.26 6.43 -16.62
N PRO A 127 -0.82 5.42 -17.37
CA PRO A 127 -0.05 4.34 -16.78
C PRO A 127 1.16 4.86 -16.02
N VAL A 128 1.43 4.28 -14.86
CA VAL A 128 2.59 4.64 -14.05
C VAL A 128 3.86 4.27 -14.80
N ARG A 129 4.79 5.20 -14.86
CA ARG A 129 6.14 5.00 -15.41
C ARG A 129 7.14 5.28 -14.31
N PHE A 130 8.17 4.47 -14.26
CA PHE A 130 9.26 4.66 -13.31
C PHE A 130 10.42 5.35 -13.98
N LEU A 131 10.97 6.36 -13.29
CA LEU A 131 12.13 7.14 -13.73
C LEU A 131 13.35 6.63 -12.97
N GLU A 132 14.39 6.32 -13.71
CA GLU A 132 15.65 5.81 -13.16
C GLU A 132 16.74 6.88 -13.26
N GLU A 133 17.54 6.99 -12.20
CA GLU A 133 18.72 7.85 -12.11
C GLU A 133 19.87 7.05 -11.49
N GLU A 134 21.07 7.15 -12.08
CA GLU A 134 22.27 6.51 -11.55
C GLU A 134 23.21 7.54 -10.92
N THR A 135 23.83 7.19 -9.80
CA THR A 135 24.85 7.98 -9.10
C THR A 135 26.12 7.17 -8.86
N ASP A 136 27.23 7.86 -8.57
CA ASP A 136 28.52 7.22 -8.22
C ASP A 136 28.57 6.79 -6.72
N GLU A 137 27.48 6.86 -6.00
CA GLU A 137 27.39 6.42 -4.59
C GLU A 137 27.63 4.92 -4.49
N LYS A 138 28.29 4.53 -3.39
CA LYS A 138 28.58 3.13 -3.11
C LYS A 138 27.61 2.64 -2.04
N ASP A 139 27.31 1.38 -2.13
CA ASP A 139 26.51 0.64 -1.15
C ASP A 139 27.40 -0.31 -0.36
N ASP A 140 27.04 -0.54 0.90
CA ASP A 140 27.70 -1.49 1.81
C ASP A 140 26.59 -2.41 2.39
N PHE A 141 25.97 -3.22 1.52
CA PHE A 141 25.06 -4.26 1.97
C PHE A 141 25.86 -5.53 2.35
N GLU A 142 25.61 -6.06 3.55
CA GLU A 142 26.11 -7.36 3.98
C GLU A 142 24.96 -8.40 3.84
N GLU A 143 25.21 -9.55 3.22
CA GLU A 143 24.29 -10.70 3.15
C GLU A 143 22.96 -10.43 2.42
N PHE A 144 23.01 -9.96 1.17
CA PHE A 144 21.83 -9.73 0.34
C PHE A 144 21.67 -10.82 -0.74
N ASP A 145 20.47 -11.41 -0.87
CA ASP A 145 20.19 -12.36 -1.95
C ASP A 145 19.93 -11.63 -3.27
N PHE A 146 21.01 -11.29 -3.94
CA PHE A 146 20.96 -10.60 -5.22
C PHE A 146 20.25 -11.40 -6.33
N MET A 147 20.34 -12.73 -6.29
CA MET A 147 19.70 -13.57 -7.31
C MET A 147 18.18 -13.52 -7.16
N MET A 148 17.68 -13.73 -5.95
CA MET A 148 16.25 -13.61 -5.66
C MET A 148 15.75 -12.19 -5.95
N PHE A 149 16.49 -11.16 -5.52
CA PHE A 149 16.09 -9.78 -5.76
C PHE A 149 15.97 -9.47 -7.26
N SER A 150 16.92 -9.91 -8.08
CA SER A 150 16.83 -9.74 -9.55
C SER A 150 15.60 -10.42 -10.13
N GLN A 151 15.25 -11.61 -9.66
CA GLN A 151 14.04 -12.30 -10.10
C GLN A 151 12.76 -11.60 -9.63
N LEU A 152 12.77 -10.98 -8.43
CA LEU A 152 11.66 -10.17 -7.95
C LEU A 152 11.49 -8.89 -8.76
N GLU A 153 12.58 -8.19 -9.14
CA GLU A 153 12.51 -7.03 -10.06
C GLU A 153 11.88 -7.43 -11.40
N ASP A 154 12.37 -8.51 -12.03
CA ASP A 154 11.84 -9.00 -13.30
C ASP A 154 10.36 -9.42 -13.18
N THR A 155 10.00 -10.09 -12.10
CA THR A 155 8.61 -10.49 -11.81
C THR A 155 7.73 -9.27 -11.65
N ARG A 156 8.17 -8.28 -10.90
CA ARG A 156 7.43 -7.02 -10.69
C ARG A 156 7.22 -6.26 -12.00
N ASP A 157 8.18 -6.27 -12.89
CA ASP A 157 8.03 -5.67 -14.22
C ASP A 157 6.95 -6.36 -15.05
N VAL A 158 6.86 -7.70 -14.98
CA VAL A 158 5.76 -8.45 -15.60
C VAL A 158 4.43 -8.14 -14.92
N LEU A 159 4.38 -8.05 -13.58
CA LEU A 159 3.21 -7.63 -12.82
C LEU A 159 2.73 -6.23 -13.25
N PHE A 160 3.63 -5.27 -13.41
CA PHE A 160 3.27 -3.94 -13.89
C PHE A 160 2.65 -3.96 -15.29
N ARG A 161 3.16 -4.79 -16.18
CA ARG A 161 2.57 -4.97 -17.53
C ARG A 161 1.19 -5.64 -17.48
N ILE A 162 1.00 -6.62 -16.59
CA ILE A 162 -0.31 -7.25 -16.33
C ILE A 162 -1.31 -6.22 -15.79
N LEU A 163 -0.94 -5.53 -14.70
CA LEU A 163 -1.82 -4.62 -13.98
C LEU A 163 -2.22 -3.39 -14.80
N GLN A 164 -1.36 -2.95 -15.71
CA GLN A 164 -1.61 -1.82 -16.61
C GLN A 164 -2.15 -2.22 -18.00
N ASN A 165 -2.47 -3.50 -18.20
CA ASN A 165 -3.11 -3.96 -19.46
C ASN A 165 -4.59 -3.61 -19.48
N ARG A 166 -4.89 -2.35 -19.83
CA ARG A 166 -6.25 -1.77 -19.85
C ARG A 166 -7.19 -2.37 -20.92
N GLU A 167 -6.71 -3.30 -21.74
CA GLU A 167 -7.56 -4.07 -22.66
C GLU A 167 -8.39 -5.11 -21.90
N LEU A 168 -7.90 -5.53 -20.71
CA LEU A 168 -8.58 -6.48 -19.83
C LEU A 168 -9.30 -5.75 -18.69
N PRO A 169 -10.44 -6.31 -18.21
CA PRO A 169 -11.06 -5.86 -16.97
C PRO A 169 -10.09 -5.91 -15.79
N LEU A 170 -10.20 -4.97 -14.86
CA LEU A 170 -9.33 -4.92 -13.67
C LEU A 170 -9.30 -6.25 -12.91
N GLN A 171 -10.46 -6.91 -12.77
CA GLN A 171 -10.58 -8.20 -12.09
C GLN A 171 -9.70 -9.29 -12.73
N GLU A 172 -9.68 -9.39 -14.05
CA GLU A 172 -8.85 -10.36 -14.75
C GLU A 172 -7.35 -10.06 -14.56
N ARG A 173 -6.98 -8.79 -14.57
CA ARG A 173 -5.61 -8.34 -14.30
C ARG A 173 -5.16 -8.71 -12.86
N MET A 174 -6.04 -8.51 -11.88
CA MET A 174 -5.79 -8.89 -10.49
C MET A 174 -5.62 -10.41 -10.36
N THR A 175 -6.49 -11.19 -10.96
CA THR A 175 -6.38 -12.68 -10.95
C THR A 175 -5.10 -13.16 -11.64
N ALA A 176 -4.68 -12.54 -12.74
CA ALA A 176 -3.43 -12.89 -13.41
C ALA A 176 -2.20 -12.60 -12.55
N ALA A 177 -2.21 -11.46 -11.84
CA ALA A 177 -1.14 -11.08 -10.93
C ALA A 177 -1.07 -12.02 -9.70
N GLU A 178 -2.22 -12.36 -9.11
CA GLU A 178 -2.35 -13.35 -8.04
C GLU A 178 -1.74 -14.70 -8.45
N GLN A 179 -2.11 -15.19 -9.61
CA GLN A 179 -1.61 -16.47 -10.13
C GLN A 179 -0.12 -16.48 -10.42
N LEU A 180 0.44 -15.36 -10.93
CA LEU A 180 1.88 -15.25 -11.16
C LEU A 180 2.64 -15.34 -9.84
N ALA A 181 2.23 -14.58 -8.82
CA ALA A 181 2.87 -14.59 -7.51
C ALA A 181 2.75 -15.96 -6.81
N GLU A 182 1.60 -16.62 -6.93
CA GLU A 182 1.39 -17.96 -6.39
C GLU A 182 2.29 -18.99 -7.09
N GLN A 183 2.41 -18.96 -8.41
CA GLN A 183 3.30 -19.87 -9.15
C GLN A 183 4.78 -19.61 -8.84
N TYR A 184 5.15 -18.35 -8.60
CA TYR A 184 6.48 -17.97 -8.12
C TYR A 184 6.75 -18.62 -6.75
N GLN A 185 5.84 -18.45 -5.77
CA GLN A 185 5.97 -19.04 -4.45
C GLN A 185 6.12 -20.57 -4.51
N ILE A 186 5.32 -21.25 -5.35
CA ILE A 186 5.45 -22.70 -5.56
C ILE A 186 6.84 -23.06 -6.10
N CYS A 187 7.41 -22.27 -7.01
CA CYS A 187 8.76 -22.54 -7.52
C CYS A 187 9.82 -22.45 -6.41
N MET A 188 9.68 -21.47 -5.49
CA MET A 188 10.58 -21.36 -4.35
C MET A 188 10.46 -22.56 -3.40
N GLU A 189 9.26 -22.88 -2.96
CA GLU A 189 9.00 -23.99 -2.03
C GLU A 189 9.47 -25.35 -2.56
N GLU A 190 9.36 -25.56 -3.86
CA GLU A 190 9.80 -26.78 -4.53
C GLU A 190 11.30 -26.76 -4.92
N GLN A 191 12.04 -25.70 -4.52
CA GLN A 191 13.45 -25.50 -4.86
C GLN A 191 13.70 -25.52 -6.37
N ARG A 192 12.82 -24.84 -7.12
CA ARG A 192 12.85 -24.73 -8.58
C ARG A 192 12.99 -23.26 -9.04
N GLU A 193 13.83 -22.50 -8.37
CA GLU A 193 14.03 -21.06 -8.64
C GLU A 193 14.47 -20.79 -10.08
N TYR A 194 15.12 -21.76 -10.73
CA TYR A 194 15.50 -21.68 -12.15
C TYR A 194 14.30 -21.71 -13.11
N ASP A 195 13.15 -22.25 -12.68
CA ASP A 195 11.93 -22.30 -13.48
C ASP A 195 11.20 -20.94 -13.50
N ILE A 196 11.56 -19.99 -12.62
CA ILE A 196 10.96 -18.65 -12.55
C ILE A 196 11.15 -17.90 -13.87
N ASP A 197 12.32 -17.97 -14.49
CA ASP A 197 12.55 -17.34 -15.78
C ASP A 197 11.64 -17.92 -16.89
N ASP A 198 11.34 -19.21 -16.87
CA ASP A 198 10.41 -19.84 -17.81
C ASP A 198 8.97 -19.44 -17.52
N LEU A 199 8.60 -19.30 -16.24
CA LEU A 199 7.33 -18.78 -15.80
C LEU A 199 7.11 -17.34 -16.32
N LEU A 200 8.07 -16.45 -16.13
CA LEU A 200 7.99 -15.06 -16.60
C LEU A 200 7.85 -14.99 -18.12
N ARG A 201 8.65 -15.74 -18.86
CA ARG A 201 8.54 -15.83 -20.34
C ARG A 201 7.17 -16.31 -20.80
N LYS A 202 6.51 -17.24 -20.06
CA LYS A 202 5.15 -17.67 -20.32
C LYS A 202 4.17 -16.49 -20.25
N TYR A 203 4.21 -15.72 -19.14
CA TYR A 203 3.30 -14.57 -18.97
C TYR A 203 3.60 -13.46 -19.96
N GLU A 204 4.86 -13.15 -20.24
CA GLU A 204 5.26 -12.19 -21.27
C GLU A 204 4.73 -12.54 -22.66
N LYS A 205 4.84 -13.80 -23.03
CA LYS A 205 4.27 -14.29 -24.30
C LYS A 205 2.75 -14.09 -24.35
N HIS A 206 2.03 -14.42 -23.29
CA HIS A 206 0.58 -14.20 -23.24
C HIS A 206 0.21 -12.71 -23.30
N LEU A 207 1.01 -11.82 -22.70
CA LEU A 207 0.85 -10.37 -22.82
C LEU A 207 1.08 -9.90 -24.27
N GLU A 208 2.11 -10.39 -24.95
CA GLU A 208 2.43 -10.02 -26.33
C GLU A 208 1.41 -10.54 -27.35
N GLU A 209 0.88 -11.74 -27.12
CA GLU A 209 -0.10 -12.39 -27.99
C GLU A 209 -1.55 -11.94 -27.69
N GLY A 210 -1.78 -11.18 -26.60
CA GLY A 210 -3.14 -10.78 -26.17
C GLY A 210 -4.01 -11.94 -25.68
N THR A 211 -3.39 -13.00 -25.16
CA THR A 211 -4.04 -14.24 -24.71
C THR A 211 -3.98 -14.43 -23.19
N LEU A 212 -3.74 -13.37 -22.41
CA LEU A 212 -3.62 -13.45 -20.96
C LEU A 212 -4.91 -13.98 -20.31
N SER A 213 -6.10 -13.62 -20.81
CA SER A 213 -7.38 -14.15 -20.32
C SER A 213 -7.50 -15.67 -20.51
N GLU A 214 -6.91 -16.23 -21.55
CA GLU A 214 -6.89 -17.69 -21.79
C GLU A 214 -5.99 -18.37 -20.75
N CYS A 215 -4.81 -17.80 -20.46
CA CYS A 215 -3.88 -18.26 -19.43
C CYS A 215 -4.55 -18.28 -18.04
N VAL A 216 -5.26 -17.21 -17.69
CA VAL A 216 -6.02 -17.11 -16.43
C VAL A 216 -7.10 -18.18 -16.35
N ALA A 217 -7.89 -18.35 -17.42
CA ALA A 217 -8.99 -19.32 -17.47
C ALA A 217 -8.48 -20.77 -17.34
N GLU A 218 -7.37 -21.11 -18.00
CA GLU A 218 -6.73 -22.44 -17.90
C GLU A 218 -6.30 -22.73 -16.45
N SER A 219 -5.61 -21.80 -15.80
CA SER A 219 -5.15 -21.96 -14.42
C SER A 219 -6.33 -22.10 -13.43
N LEU A 220 -7.39 -21.30 -13.57
CA LEU A 220 -8.61 -21.44 -12.75
C LEU A 220 -9.29 -22.78 -12.95
N ALA A 221 -9.37 -23.27 -14.19
CA ALA A 221 -9.96 -24.55 -14.49
C ALA A 221 -9.19 -25.73 -13.88
N GLU A 222 -7.83 -25.65 -13.86
CA GLU A 222 -6.98 -26.63 -13.21
C GLU A 222 -7.21 -26.70 -11.69
N LYS A 223 -7.46 -25.54 -11.06
CA LYS A 223 -7.74 -25.44 -9.61
C LYS A 223 -9.21 -25.76 -9.27
N GLY A 224 -10.11 -25.81 -10.24
CA GLY A 224 -11.54 -25.96 -10.00
C GLY A 224 -12.19 -24.77 -9.28
N VAL A 225 -11.60 -23.59 -9.38
CA VAL A 225 -12.04 -22.34 -8.73
C VAL A 225 -12.78 -21.47 -9.75
N ASP A 226 -13.88 -20.85 -9.33
CA ASP A 226 -14.60 -19.87 -10.14
C ASP A 226 -14.04 -18.46 -9.88
N ALA A 227 -13.77 -17.70 -10.95
CA ALA A 227 -13.35 -16.30 -10.89
C ALA A 227 -14.30 -15.39 -10.06
N ALA A 228 -15.55 -15.81 -9.87
CA ALA A 228 -16.53 -15.12 -9.02
C ALA A 228 -16.19 -15.16 -7.51
N SER A 229 -15.23 -15.99 -7.07
CA SER A 229 -14.85 -16.12 -5.65
C SER A 229 -14.13 -14.90 -5.08
N PHE A 230 -13.62 -14.00 -5.92
CA PHE A 230 -12.86 -12.83 -5.52
C PHE A 230 -13.64 -11.86 -4.59
N HIS A 231 -14.95 -11.71 -4.81
CA HIS A 231 -15.87 -10.94 -3.96
C HIS A 231 -16.85 -11.85 -3.20
N ALA A 232 -16.41 -13.04 -2.80
CA ALA A 232 -17.26 -13.92 -2.01
C ALA A 232 -17.58 -13.27 -0.66
N TYR A 233 -18.85 -13.18 -0.31
CA TYR A 233 -19.34 -12.60 0.94
C TYR A 233 -18.62 -13.14 2.18
N ASP A 234 -18.43 -14.46 2.25
CA ASP A 234 -17.75 -15.11 3.37
C ASP A 234 -16.27 -14.69 3.49
N ARG A 235 -15.59 -14.47 2.37
CA ARG A 235 -14.22 -13.95 2.34
C ARG A 235 -14.19 -12.55 2.96
N GLN A 236 -15.05 -11.65 2.52
CA GLN A 236 -15.10 -10.26 3.01
C GLN A 236 -15.43 -10.19 4.51
N VAL A 237 -16.32 -11.05 4.99
CA VAL A 237 -16.65 -11.13 6.44
C VAL A 237 -15.45 -11.60 7.26
N LYS A 238 -14.66 -12.56 6.77
CA LYS A 238 -13.43 -13.00 7.44
C LYS A 238 -12.37 -11.90 7.44
N GLU A 239 -12.12 -11.29 6.29
CA GLU A 239 -11.16 -10.20 6.14
C GLU A 239 -11.52 -8.97 7.00
N LEU A 240 -12.83 -8.64 7.17
CA LEU A 240 -13.26 -7.60 8.09
C LEU A 240 -12.86 -7.90 9.55
N ALA A 241 -12.93 -9.15 9.97
CA ALA A 241 -12.52 -9.55 11.30
C ALA A 241 -11.01 -9.34 11.51
N VAL A 242 -10.19 -9.57 10.48
CA VAL A 242 -8.75 -9.29 10.52
C VAL A 242 -8.50 -7.79 10.68
N LEU A 243 -9.10 -6.95 9.84
CA LEU A 243 -8.96 -5.48 9.96
C LEU A 243 -9.40 -4.95 11.34
N ARG A 244 -10.40 -5.59 11.95
CA ARG A 244 -10.82 -5.25 13.32
C ARG A 244 -9.83 -5.71 14.39
N GLY A 245 -9.03 -6.71 14.10
CA GLY A 245 -7.99 -7.25 14.99
C GLY A 245 -6.71 -6.44 15.02
N LEU A 246 -6.45 -5.62 14.00
CA LEU A 246 -5.26 -4.79 13.91
C LEU A 246 -5.23 -3.70 15.01
N GLU A 247 -4.03 -3.25 15.38
CA GLU A 247 -3.86 -2.12 16.27
C GLU A 247 -4.59 -0.88 15.74
N ARG A 248 -5.27 -0.17 16.62
CA ARG A 248 -6.05 1.01 16.24
C ARG A 248 -5.21 2.29 16.37
N LEU A 249 -4.79 2.85 15.24
CA LEU A 249 -4.03 4.11 15.24
C LEU A 249 -4.94 5.33 15.35
N ARG A 250 -6.13 5.31 14.75
CA ARG A 250 -7.10 6.41 14.75
C ARG A 250 -8.48 5.93 15.21
N PRO A 251 -9.08 6.55 16.24
CA PRO A 251 -10.43 6.17 16.71
C PRO A 251 -11.51 6.28 15.62
N GLU A 252 -11.33 7.21 14.67
CA GLU A 252 -12.27 7.44 13.58
C GLU A 252 -12.35 6.25 12.62
N TRP A 253 -11.33 5.40 12.60
CA TRP A 253 -11.30 4.20 11.76
C TRP A 253 -12.36 3.18 12.17
N ASP A 254 -12.63 3.03 13.46
CA ASP A 254 -13.73 2.18 13.94
C ASP A 254 -15.07 2.61 13.34
N THR A 255 -15.31 3.92 13.20
CA THR A 255 -16.52 4.44 12.56
C THR A 255 -16.62 4.04 11.10
N VAL A 256 -15.50 4.01 10.38
CA VAL A 256 -15.45 3.56 8.97
C VAL A 256 -15.79 2.08 8.88
N LEU A 257 -15.17 1.24 9.71
CA LEU A 257 -15.41 -0.21 9.72
C LEU A 257 -16.83 -0.54 10.15
N ASP A 258 -17.37 0.11 11.20
CA ASP A 258 -18.75 -0.06 11.67
C ASP A 258 -19.76 0.37 10.60
N GLY A 259 -19.50 1.49 9.91
CA GLY A 259 -20.30 1.95 8.80
C GLY A 259 -20.33 0.94 7.65
N THR A 260 -19.16 0.42 7.29
CA THR A 260 -19.01 -0.59 6.24
C THR A 260 -19.75 -1.88 6.59
N GLU A 261 -19.55 -2.43 7.79
CA GLU A 261 -20.25 -3.63 8.24
C GLU A 261 -21.76 -3.45 8.23
N LYS A 262 -22.22 -2.33 8.75
CA LYS A 262 -23.64 -2.00 8.79
C LYS A 262 -24.25 -1.87 7.39
N ALA A 263 -23.54 -1.21 6.49
CA ALA A 263 -24.03 -0.95 5.13
C ALA A 263 -24.07 -2.22 4.27
N LEU A 264 -23.03 -3.06 4.37
CA LEU A 264 -22.81 -4.16 3.43
C LEU A 264 -23.16 -5.53 3.99
N TYR A 265 -22.86 -5.80 5.27
CA TYR A 265 -22.86 -7.18 5.77
C TYR A 265 -24.02 -7.53 6.74
N GLN A 266 -24.65 -6.56 7.42
CA GLN A 266 -25.69 -6.84 8.41
C GLN A 266 -26.92 -7.59 7.88
N ASN A 267 -27.23 -7.41 6.59
CA ASN A 267 -28.42 -8.00 5.96
C ASN A 267 -28.13 -9.31 5.22
N GLY A 268 -26.91 -9.84 5.36
CA GLY A 268 -26.49 -11.11 4.78
C GLY A 268 -26.16 -11.05 3.30
N GLU A 269 -25.72 -12.19 2.77
CA GLU A 269 -25.13 -12.34 1.44
C GLU A 269 -26.01 -11.83 0.30
N THR A 270 -27.31 -12.17 0.30
CA THR A 270 -28.24 -11.75 -0.78
C THR A 270 -28.36 -10.22 -0.87
N ALA A 271 -28.37 -9.53 0.29
CA ALA A 271 -28.42 -8.08 0.32
C ALA A 271 -27.08 -7.45 -0.16
N TYR A 272 -25.97 -8.04 0.25
CA TYR A 272 -24.63 -7.64 -0.20
C TYR A 272 -24.51 -7.77 -1.73
N GLN A 273 -24.87 -8.91 -2.29
CA GLN A 273 -24.84 -9.13 -3.74
C GLN A 273 -25.70 -8.10 -4.50
N ALA A 274 -26.89 -7.81 -4.02
CA ALA A 274 -27.76 -6.82 -4.65
C ALA A 274 -27.15 -5.40 -4.62
N ILE A 275 -26.46 -5.03 -3.54
CA ILE A 275 -25.73 -3.75 -3.44
C ILE A 275 -24.58 -3.71 -4.43
N CYS A 276 -23.76 -4.76 -4.50
CA CYS A 276 -22.65 -4.86 -5.44
C CYS A 276 -23.14 -4.80 -6.91
N GLU A 277 -24.19 -5.53 -7.26
CA GLU A 277 -24.80 -5.46 -8.59
C GLU A 277 -25.30 -4.06 -8.95
N GLU A 278 -25.90 -3.36 -7.98
CA GLU A 278 -26.37 -1.99 -8.20
C GLU A 278 -25.21 -1.01 -8.36
N PHE A 279 -24.16 -1.14 -7.55
CA PHE A 279 -22.94 -0.36 -7.68
C PHE A 279 -22.28 -0.59 -9.04
N HIS A 280 -22.15 -1.85 -9.46
CA HIS A 280 -21.51 -2.22 -10.73
C HIS A 280 -22.28 -1.74 -11.97
N ARG A 281 -23.57 -1.42 -11.85
CA ARG A 281 -24.30 -0.78 -12.97
C ARG A 281 -23.80 0.61 -13.31
N THR A 282 -23.17 1.30 -12.35
CA THR A 282 -22.60 2.64 -12.55
C THR A 282 -21.08 2.60 -12.68
N TRP A 283 -20.42 1.83 -11.82
CA TRP A 283 -18.99 1.83 -11.66
C TRP A 283 -18.27 0.58 -12.21
N GLY A 284 -18.99 -0.54 -12.40
CA GLY A 284 -18.42 -1.79 -12.90
C GLY A 284 -18.38 -1.89 -14.43
N ALA A 285 -18.18 -3.10 -14.94
CA ALA A 285 -17.86 -3.40 -16.34
C ALA A 285 -18.83 -2.81 -17.39
N ALA A 286 -20.11 -2.63 -17.05
CA ALA A 286 -21.12 -2.03 -17.93
C ALA A 286 -21.47 -0.57 -17.53
N GLY A 287 -20.79 -0.01 -16.53
CA GLY A 287 -21.10 1.29 -15.97
C GLY A 287 -20.48 2.46 -16.73
N GLU A 288 -21.14 3.60 -16.68
CA GLU A 288 -20.63 4.84 -17.30
C GLU A 288 -19.31 5.31 -16.67
N ARG A 289 -19.03 4.96 -15.40
CA ARG A 289 -17.81 5.31 -14.66
C ARG A 289 -16.81 4.16 -14.56
N ARG A 290 -16.94 3.12 -15.35
CA ARG A 290 -16.03 1.97 -15.36
C ARG A 290 -14.56 2.38 -15.47
N ALA A 291 -14.24 3.20 -16.46
CA ALA A 291 -12.85 3.60 -16.72
C ALA A 291 -12.22 4.34 -15.53
N GLU A 292 -13.02 5.12 -14.79
CA GLU A 292 -12.57 5.80 -13.58
C GLU A 292 -12.32 4.81 -12.45
N TRP A 293 -13.24 3.86 -12.25
CA TRP A 293 -13.12 2.82 -11.22
C TRP A 293 -11.93 1.90 -11.45
N GLU A 294 -11.77 1.43 -12.69
CA GLU A 294 -10.62 0.61 -13.05
C GLU A 294 -9.30 1.35 -12.94
N ASN A 295 -9.27 2.66 -13.27
CA ASN A 295 -8.07 3.47 -13.08
C ASN A 295 -7.71 3.64 -11.60
N ILE A 296 -8.69 3.87 -10.71
CA ILE A 296 -8.46 3.96 -9.26
C ILE A 296 -7.85 2.65 -8.75
N GLY A 297 -8.43 1.51 -9.09
CA GLY A 297 -7.90 0.20 -8.70
C GLY A 297 -6.50 -0.06 -9.26
N GLU A 298 -6.24 0.31 -10.52
CA GLU A 298 -4.91 0.21 -11.13
C GLU A 298 -3.87 1.05 -10.39
N GLN A 299 -4.17 2.33 -10.07
CA GLN A 299 -3.23 3.20 -9.36
C GLN A 299 -2.93 2.69 -7.95
N LEU A 300 -3.93 2.16 -7.24
CA LEU A 300 -3.75 1.53 -5.94
C LEU A 300 -2.88 0.28 -6.04
N LEU A 301 -3.16 -0.62 -6.98
CA LEU A 301 -2.35 -1.84 -7.21
C LEU A 301 -0.91 -1.48 -7.54
N MET A 302 -0.69 -0.54 -8.46
CA MET A 302 0.66 -0.07 -8.81
C MET A 302 1.40 0.50 -7.60
N PHE A 303 0.70 1.24 -6.72
CA PHE A 303 1.28 1.75 -5.47
C PHE A 303 1.71 0.60 -4.55
N PHE A 304 0.82 -0.32 -4.20
CA PHE A 304 1.13 -1.39 -3.26
C PHE A 304 2.18 -2.36 -3.81
N VAL A 305 2.10 -2.75 -5.08
CA VAL A 305 3.09 -3.65 -5.68
C VAL A 305 4.47 -2.97 -5.79
N TYR A 306 4.53 -1.69 -6.14
CA TYR A 306 5.80 -0.96 -6.19
C TYR A 306 6.45 -0.84 -4.81
N THR A 307 5.65 -0.54 -3.79
CA THR A 307 6.16 -0.27 -2.43
C THR A 307 6.55 -1.55 -1.69
N TYR A 308 5.81 -2.67 -1.86
CA TYR A 308 5.97 -3.82 -0.97
C TYR A 308 6.48 -5.10 -1.63
N PHE A 309 6.27 -5.29 -2.95
CA PHE A 309 6.49 -6.58 -3.58
C PHE A 309 7.93 -7.10 -3.46
N CYS A 310 8.92 -6.27 -3.73
CA CYS A 310 10.33 -6.69 -3.65
C CYS A 310 10.84 -6.86 -2.23
N GLY A 311 10.09 -6.43 -1.20
CA GLY A 311 10.37 -6.74 0.19
C GLY A 311 10.38 -8.24 0.51
N ALA A 312 9.79 -9.07 -0.37
CA ALA A 312 9.89 -10.53 -0.30
C ALA A 312 11.34 -11.07 -0.31
N VAL A 313 12.33 -10.27 -0.69
CA VAL A 313 13.75 -10.64 -0.59
C VAL A 313 14.23 -10.85 0.85
N TYR A 314 13.49 -10.30 1.83
CA TYR A 314 13.83 -10.39 3.25
C TYR A 314 13.07 -11.46 4.02
N ASP A 315 11.94 -11.96 3.48
CA ASP A 315 11.03 -12.87 4.20
C ASP A 315 10.52 -14.05 3.35
N ASP A 316 10.93 -14.15 2.09
CA ASP A 316 10.53 -15.19 1.13
C ASP A 316 9.01 -15.28 0.86
N MET A 317 8.20 -14.28 1.31
CA MET A 317 6.74 -14.29 1.25
C MET A 317 6.19 -13.59 0.00
N VAL A 318 6.57 -14.04 -1.20
CA VAL A 318 6.18 -13.41 -2.48
C VAL A 318 4.67 -13.37 -2.68
N CYS A 319 3.99 -14.48 -2.36
CA CYS A 319 2.55 -14.59 -2.45
C CYS A 319 1.85 -13.59 -1.51
N SER A 320 2.34 -13.46 -0.27
CA SER A 320 1.81 -12.53 0.74
C SER A 320 1.93 -11.07 0.30
N LYS A 321 3.06 -10.67 -0.30
CA LYS A 321 3.24 -9.30 -0.82
C LYS A 321 2.23 -8.97 -1.91
N MET A 322 1.93 -9.92 -2.80
CA MET A 322 0.90 -9.70 -3.83
C MET A 322 -0.51 -9.68 -3.22
N GLU A 323 -0.79 -10.60 -2.29
CA GLU A 323 -2.08 -10.65 -1.58
C GLU A 323 -2.31 -9.38 -0.74
N LEU A 324 -1.27 -8.77 -0.15
CA LEU A 324 -1.37 -7.47 0.52
C LEU A 324 -1.89 -6.38 -0.42
N ALA A 325 -1.37 -6.33 -1.66
CA ALA A 325 -1.85 -5.38 -2.66
C ALA A 325 -3.30 -5.64 -3.05
N LEU A 326 -3.66 -6.90 -3.30
CA LEU A 326 -5.02 -7.31 -3.68
C LEU A 326 -6.02 -7.08 -2.54
N PHE A 327 -5.67 -7.46 -1.31
CA PHE A 327 -6.47 -7.24 -0.12
C PHE A 327 -6.73 -5.75 0.11
N SER A 328 -5.67 -4.93 0.05
CA SER A 328 -5.77 -3.48 0.26
C SER A 328 -6.71 -2.83 -0.75
N VAL A 329 -6.58 -3.18 -2.03
CA VAL A 329 -7.45 -2.64 -3.08
C VAL A 329 -8.89 -3.10 -2.90
N ARG A 330 -9.13 -4.38 -2.60
CA ARG A 330 -10.48 -4.89 -2.29
C ARG A 330 -11.11 -4.12 -1.13
N TRP A 331 -10.38 -3.95 -0.02
CA TRP A 331 -10.94 -3.30 1.17
C TRP A 331 -11.18 -1.82 0.98
N ILE A 332 -10.30 -1.11 0.29
CA ILE A 332 -10.57 0.28 -0.09
C ILE A 332 -11.85 0.33 -0.95
N GLN A 333 -12.02 -0.61 -1.90
CA GLN A 333 -13.21 -0.69 -2.74
C GLN A 333 -14.48 -1.00 -1.93
N GLU A 334 -14.44 -1.94 -0.98
CA GLU A 334 -15.59 -2.27 -0.11
C GLU A 334 -16.01 -1.05 0.74
N ILE A 335 -15.06 -0.35 1.33
CA ILE A 335 -15.33 0.87 2.10
C ILE A 335 -15.93 1.98 1.20
N LEU A 336 -15.48 2.07 -0.05
CA LEU A 336 -16.03 3.02 -1.03
C LEU A 336 -17.45 2.66 -1.45
N VAL A 337 -17.79 1.37 -1.58
CA VAL A 337 -19.16 0.91 -1.85
C VAL A 337 -20.09 1.27 -0.69
N ALA A 338 -19.62 1.08 0.55
CA ALA A 338 -20.37 1.49 1.74
C ALA A 338 -20.61 3.01 1.77
N ARG A 339 -19.58 3.80 1.52
CA ARG A 339 -19.66 5.27 1.42
C ARG A 339 -20.61 5.72 0.31
N TRP A 340 -20.54 5.09 -0.86
CA TRP A 340 -21.46 5.34 -1.95
C TRP A 340 -22.92 5.16 -1.53
N LEU A 341 -23.20 4.07 -0.81
CA LEU A 341 -24.55 3.79 -0.32
C LEU A 341 -25.00 4.82 0.72
N GLU A 342 -24.14 5.18 1.68
CA GLU A 342 -24.40 6.19 2.70
C GLU A 342 -24.69 7.59 2.10
N ASN A 343 -23.95 7.94 1.04
CA ASN A 343 -24.10 9.21 0.32
C ASN A 343 -25.27 9.21 -0.69
N GLY A 344 -26.23 8.29 -0.56
CA GLY A 344 -27.38 8.22 -1.47
C GLY A 344 -27.00 7.85 -2.91
N LYS A 345 -26.06 6.93 -3.04
CA LYS A 345 -25.53 6.37 -4.32
C LYS A 345 -24.69 7.35 -5.12
N THR A 346 -23.97 8.19 -4.43
CA THR A 346 -22.98 9.10 -5.03
C THR A 346 -21.61 8.88 -4.42
N LEU A 347 -20.55 9.00 -5.22
CA LEU A 347 -19.17 8.88 -4.79
C LEU A 347 -18.35 9.96 -5.50
N SER A 348 -17.66 10.81 -4.74
CA SER A 348 -16.78 11.85 -5.24
C SER A 348 -15.32 11.42 -5.21
N MET A 349 -14.45 12.09 -5.98
CA MET A 349 -12.99 11.87 -5.86
C MET A 349 -12.50 12.16 -4.44
N HIS A 350 -13.07 13.14 -3.75
CA HIS A 350 -12.73 13.43 -2.36
C HIS A 350 -13.01 12.24 -1.43
N ASP A 351 -14.16 11.53 -1.60
CA ASP A 351 -14.45 10.33 -0.82
C ASP A 351 -13.41 9.22 -1.10
N ILE A 352 -13.02 9.08 -2.37
CA ILE A 352 -12.06 8.07 -2.82
C ILE A 352 -10.68 8.36 -2.22
N GLU A 353 -10.20 9.59 -2.33
CA GLU A 353 -8.95 10.06 -1.76
C GLU A 353 -8.95 9.90 -0.23
N GLU A 354 -10.02 10.36 0.44
CA GLU A 354 -10.16 10.31 1.90
C GLU A 354 -10.07 8.88 2.43
N LEU A 355 -10.86 7.97 1.89
CA LEU A 355 -10.91 6.60 2.41
C LEU A 355 -9.65 5.82 2.08
N SER A 356 -9.00 6.10 0.95
CA SER A 356 -7.73 5.47 0.59
C SER A 356 -6.61 5.88 1.55
N TRP A 357 -6.42 7.17 1.84
CA TRP A 357 -5.37 7.58 2.77
C TRP A 357 -5.68 7.20 4.22
N ARG A 358 -6.96 7.09 4.62
CA ARG A 358 -7.34 6.61 5.95
C ARG A 358 -7.00 5.13 6.11
N TYR A 359 -7.32 4.30 5.10
CA TYR A 359 -6.92 2.90 5.07
C TYR A 359 -5.40 2.74 5.20
N ALA A 360 -4.66 3.42 4.33
CA ALA A 360 -3.22 3.37 4.32
C ALA A 360 -2.60 3.79 5.66
N ARG A 361 -3.16 4.78 6.35
CA ARG A 361 -2.67 5.17 7.68
C ARG A 361 -2.81 4.08 8.73
N GLU A 362 -3.90 3.34 8.73
CA GLU A 362 -4.10 2.25 9.71
C GLU A 362 -3.20 1.05 9.41
N VAL A 363 -2.82 0.83 8.16
CA VAL A 363 -1.98 -0.30 7.75
C VAL A 363 -0.49 0.08 7.71
N GLU A 364 -0.13 1.18 7.04
CA GLU A 364 1.28 1.52 6.75
C GLU A 364 2.01 2.22 7.92
N HIS A 365 1.31 2.78 8.92
CA HIS A 365 1.94 3.49 10.04
C HIS A 365 2.14 2.64 11.30
N SER A 366 1.96 1.35 11.20
CA SER A 366 2.24 0.37 12.23
C SER A 366 2.88 -0.85 11.59
N ASP A 367 4.13 -1.08 11.90
CA ASP A 367 4.86 -2.28 11.45
C ASP A 367 4.15 -3.54 11.98
N ASP A 368 3.64 -3.49 13.23
CA ASP A 368 2.85 -4.59 13.80
C ASP A 368 1.60 -4.90 13.00
N ASN A 369 0.89 -3.88 12.49
CA ASN A 369 -0.28 -4.08 11.64
C ASN A 369 0.10 -4.67 10.27
N LEU A 370 1.17 -4.15 9.66
CA LEU A 370 1.62 -4.61 8.36
C LEU A 370 2.07 -6.07 8.42
N ASN A 371 2.95 -6.39 9.39
CA ASN A 371 3.45 -7.75 9.61
C ASN A 371 2.31 -8.73 9.94
N ALA A 372 1.44 -8.39 10.89
CA ALA A 372 0.31 -9.24 11.25
C ALA A 372 -0.65 -9.50 10.07
N LEU A 373 -0.80 -8.52 9.18
CA LEU A 373 -1.61 -8.69 7.97
C LEU A 373 -0.91 -9.57 6.95
N GLU A 374 0.38 -9.39 6.71
CA GLU A 374 1.18 -10.20 5.79
C GLU A 374 1.24 -11.67 6.23
N ASP A 375 1.49 -11.93 7.51
CA ASP A 375 1.47 -13.27 8.10
C ASP A 375 0.11 -13.96 7.90
N TRP A 376 -0.97 -13.25 8.23
CA TRP A 376 -2.31 -13.79 8.06
C TRP A 376 -2.65 -14.08 6.59
N LEU A 377 -2.21 -13.22 5.68
CA LEU A 377 -2.41 -13.40 4.24
C LEU A 377 -1.62 -14.61 3.73
N PHE A 378 -0.40 -14.80 4.20
CA PHE A 378 0.41 -15.98 3.87
C PHE A 378 -0.26 -17.26 4.39
N GLU A 379 -0.61 -17.31 5.68
CA GLU A 379 -1.30 -18.47 6.27
C GLU A 379 -2.62 -18.83 5.57
N THR A 380 -3.31 -17.80 5.01
CA THR A 380 -4.65 -17.99 4.44
C THR A 380 -4.62 -18.30 2.93
N TYR A 381 -3.70 -17.70 2.19
CA TYR A 381 -3.73 -17.70 0.72
C TYR A 381 -2.49 -18.28 0.06
N ALA A 382 -1.40 -18.54 0.81
CA ALA A 382 -0.25 -19.22 0.22
C ALA A 382 -0.61 -20.63 -0.27
N PRO A 383 0.09 -21.16 -1.27
CA PRO A 383 -0.14 -22.51 -1.78
C PRO A 383 -0.03 -23.58 -0.69
N GLU A 384 -0.77 -24.71 -0.86
CA GLU A 384 -0.70 -25.82 0.07
C GLU A 384 0.75 -26.34 0.21
N GLY A 385 1.25 -26.38 1.43
CA GLY A 385 2.61 -26.84 1.75
C GLY A 385 3.59 -25.73 2.11
N CYS A 386 3.27 -24.47 1.83
CA CYS A 386 4.02 -23.31 2.30
C CYS A 386 3.83 -23.17 3.82
N VAL A 387 4.89 -22.93 4.56
CA VAL A 387 4.88 -22.81 6.03
C VAL A 387 5.76 -21.62 6.40
N LEU A 388 5.28 -20.74 7.27
CA LEU A 388 6.15 -19.73 7.88
C LEU A 388 7.25 -20.42 8.69
N GLU A 389 8.49 -20.09 8.45
CA GLU A 389 9.59 -20.52 9.32
C GLU A 389 9.48 -19.75 10.64
N GLU A 390 9.31 -20.46 11.75
CA GLU A 390 9.39 -19.85 13.10
C GLU A 390 10.84 -19.37 13.34
N GLU A 391 11.05 -18.06 13.49
CA GLU A 391 12.33 -17.49 13.92
C GLU A 391 12.75 -17.92 15.34
#